data_9267d4e2fc6b4d74ee793039414a4e67
#
_entry.id   9267d4e2fc6b4d74ee793039414a4e67
#
_cell.length_a   1.000
_cell.length_b   1.000
_cell.length_c   1.000
_cell.angle_alpha   90.00
_cell.angle_beta   90.00
_cell.angle_gamma   90.00
#
_symmetry.space_group_name_H-M   'P 1'
#
loop_
_entity.id
_entity.type
_entity.pdbx_description
1 polymer ?
#
loop_
_entity_poly.entity_id
_entity_poly.type
_entity_poly.pdbx_seq_one_letter_code
_entity_poly.pdbx_strand_id
1 'polypeptide(L)'
;MSRAEEDFNMSDIAALTARIERLEHDLAVQQDIHQIRRIQYTYGYFIDKSQYNEVVDLFADDAEVWFLGGIYRGKAGVRRLYIERFQKQFTQGHNGPRYGWLLDHPQLQMVIDVAQDRRTAQVRARSLMQAGLHHTADGRQRAWWEGGIYENDYVRGDDAWKIRALRYYPFWHGSFAEGWQKTPIDFVAMAKRCYPEDPIGPDALMDPPPRLWPATDTVPFHYPHPVTGQPIVLDNSRAREGFKDG
;
A
#
# COMPACT_ATOMS: atom_id res chain seq x y z
N MET A 1 -56.73 7.63 -22.78
CA MET A 1 -55.32 8.09 -22.91
C MET A 1 -55.02 8.15 -24.39
N SER A 2 -54.47 9.26 -24.86
CA SER A 2 -54.05 9.38 -26.26
C SER A 2 -52.68 8.68 -26.45
N ARG A 3 -52.41 8.26 -27.70
CA ARG A 3 -51.10 7.65 -28.05
C ARG A 3 -49.91 8.54 -27.68
N ALA A 4 -50.09 9.87 -27.67
CA ALA A 4 -49.10 10.84 -27.29
C ALA A 4 -48.90 10.88 -25.76
N GLU A 5 -49.90 10.60 -24.93
CA GLU A 5 -49.80 10.50 -23.47
C GLU A 5 -49.09 9.21 -23.05
N GLU A 6 -49.28 8.10 -23.80
CA GLU A 6 -48.57 6.84 -23.59
C GLU A 6 -47.08 6.95 -23.99
N ASP A 7 -46.77 7.61 -25.11
CA ASP A 7 -45.42 7.83 -25.58
C ASP A 7 -44.62 8.76 -24.64
N PHE A 8 -45.25 9.83 -24.09
CA PHE A 8 -44.68 10.72 -23.11
C PHE A 8 -44.39 9.96 -21.77
N ASN A 9 -45.33 9.16 -21.31
CA ASN A 9 -45.15 8.37 -20.07
C ASN A 9 -44.06 7.30 -20.18
N MET A 10 -43.92 6.65 -21.34
CA MET A 10 -42.85 5.68 -21.58
C MET A 10 -41.44 6.32 -21.64
N SER A 11 -41.32 7.52 -22.23
CA SER A 11 -40.06 8.29 -22.26
C SER A 11 -39.65 8.70 -20.87
N ASP A 12 -40.54 9.15 -20.00
CA ASP A 12 -40.28 9.54 -18.64
C ASP A 12 -39.86 8.35 -17.77
N ILE A 13 -40.50 7.19 -17.94
CA ILE A 13 -40.16 5.96 -17.26
C ILE A 13 -38.74 5.52 -17.64
N ALA A 14 -38.38 5.54 -18.93
CA ALA A 14 -37.03 5.19 -19.40
C ALA A 14 -35.97 6.15 -18.84
N ALA A 15 -36.27 7.45 -18.81
CA ALA A 15 -35.35 8.44 -18.23
C ALA A 15 -35.16 8.24 -16.72
N LEU A 16 -36.20 7.92 -15.98
CA LEU A 16 -36.16 7.61 -14.55
C LEU A 16 -35.38 6.31 -14.30
N THR A 17 -35.60 5.27 -15.09
CA THR A 17 -34.88 4.00 -15.00
C THR A 17 -33.36 4.24 -15.20
N ALA A 18 -32.98 4.94 -16.27
CA ALA A 18 -31.57 5.27 -16.53
C ALA A 18 -30.94 6.12 -15.41
N ARG A 19 -31.72 6.97 -14.74
CA ARG A 19 -31.26 7.74 -13.58
C ARG A 19 -31.08 6.84 -12.36
N ILE A 20 -31.96 5.93 -12.10
CA ILE A 20 -31.87 4.95 -11.00
C ILE A 20 -30.63 4.08 -11.20
N GLU A 21 -30.42 3.51 -12.39
CA GLU A 21 -29.24 2.69 -12.72
C GLU A 21 -27.93 3.43 -12.46
N ARG A 22 -27.84 4.72 -12.84
CA ARG A 22 -26.67 5.55 -12.53
C ARG A 22 -26.47 5.73 -11.03
N LEU A 23 -27.56 6.05 -10.29
CA LEU A 23 -27.46 6.23 -8.84
C LEU A 23 -27.08 4.92 -8.12
N GLU A 24 -27.58 3.78 -8.55
CA GLU A 24 -27.22 2.46 -8.03
C GLU A 24 -25.73 2.17 -8.30
N HIS A 25 -25.25 2.47 -9.52
CA HIS A 25 -23.83 2.33 -9.85
C HIS A 25 -22.95 3.26 -8.98
N ASP A 26 -23.30 4.53 -8.86
CA ASP A 26 -22.56 5.51 -8.05
C ASP A 26 -22.53 5.08 -6.57
N LEU A 27 -23.65 4.64 -6.04
CA LEU A 27 -23.73 4.11 -4.68
C LEU A 27 -22.83 2.88 -4.51
N ALA A 28 -22.85 1.97 -5.47
CA ALA A 28 -22.03 0.77 -5.44
C ALA A 28 -20.53 1.09 -5.50
N VAL A 29 -20.11 2.11 -6.27
CA VAL A 29 -18.73 2.61 -6.28
C VAL A 29 -18.34 3.18 -4.89
N GLN A 30 -19.22 3.95 -4.24
CA GLN A 30 -18.97 4.45 -2.90
C GLN A 30 -18.84 3.33 -1.86
N GLN A 31 -19.63 2.28 -1.98
CA GLN A 31 -19.53 1.08 -1.14
C GLN A 31 -18.18 0.36 -1.35
N ASP A 32 -17.72 0.24 -2.60
CA ASP A 32 -16.43 -0.35 -2.93
C ASP A 32 -15.27 0.48 -2.34
N ILE A 33 -15.30 1.80 -2.48
CA ILE A 33 -14.33 2.72 -1.85
C ILE A 33 -14.29 2.51 -0.34
N HIS A 34 -15.46 2.38 0.30
CA HIS A 34 -15.54 2.14 1.75
C HIS A 34 -14.93 0.79 2.14
N GLN A 35 -15.21 -0.28 1.39
CA GLN A 35 -14.66 -1.61 1.64
C GLN A 35 -13.14 -1.64 1.46
N ILE A 36 -12.62 -1.05 0.38
CA ILE A 36 -11.18 -0.96 0.10
C ILE A 36 -10.47 -0.17 1.20
N ARG A 37 -11.02 0.99 1.60
CA ARG A 37 -10.50 1.76 2.72
C ARG A 37 -10.44 0.96 4.00
N ARG A 38 -11.48 0.17 4.28
CA ARG A 38 -11.52 -0.73 5.44
C ARG A 38 -10.41 -1.78 5.38
N ILE A 39 -10.13 -2.38 4.21
CA ILE A 39 -9.04 -3.35 4.05
C ILE A 39 -7.69 -2.68 4.34
N GLN A 40 -7.42 -1.49 3.77
CA GLN A 40 -6.17 -0.78 4.01
C GLN A 40 -5.97 -0.43 5.49
N TYR A 41 -7.02 0.04 6.18
CA TYR A 41 -6.93 0.31 7.62
C TYR A 41 -6.75 -0.97 8.44
N THR A 42 -7.45 -2.04 8.09
CA THR A 42 -7.33 -3.33 8.75
C THR A 42 -5.94 -3.93 8.57
N TYR A 43 -5.35 -3.79 7.37
CA TYR A 43 -3.95 -4.13 7.14
C TYR A 43 -3.03 -3.41 8.14
N GLY A 44 -3.19 -2.09 8.33
CA GLY A 44 -2.45 -1.32 9.31
C GLY A 44 -2.59 -1.90 10.72
N TYR A 45 -3.81 -2.09 11.19
CA TYR A 45 -4.06 -2.64 12.54
C TYR A 45 -3.50 -4.06 12.73
N PHE A 46 -3.60 -4.93 11.71
CA PHE A 46 -3.08 -6.29 11.82
C PHE A 46 -1.56 -6.31 11.88
N ILE A 47 -0.89 -5.57 11.01
CA ILE A 47 0.58 -5.56 11.00
C ILE A 47 1.14 -4.91 12.26
N ASP A 48 0.52 -3.86 12.79
CA ASP A 48 0.93 -3.18 14.03
C ASP A 48 0.88 -4.10 15.24
N LYS A 49 -0.02 -5.07 15.24
CA LYS A 49 -0.18 -6.06 16.30
C LYS A 49 0.36 -7.43 15.93
N SER A 50 1.17 -7.49 14.84
CA SER A 50 1.83 -8.72 14.39
C SER A 50 0.87 -9.88 14.13
N GLN A 51 -0.35 -9.56 13.68
CA GLN A 51 -1.36 -10.51 13.23
C GLN A 51 -1.03 -10.93 11.79
N TYR A 52 0.12 -11.57 11.59
CA TYR A 52 0.66 -11.82 10.26
C TYR A 52 -0.15 -12.83 9.46
N ASN A 53 -0.84 -13.77 10.10
CA ASN A 53 -1.74 -14.69 9.41
C ASN A 53 -2.90 -13.93 8.78
N GLU A 54 -3.52 -13.05 9.55
CA GLU A 54 -4.62 -12.19 9.13
C GLU A 54 -4.19 -11.20 8.03
N VAL A 55 -2.94 -10.70 8.11
CA VAL A 55 -2.35 -9.90 7.03
C VAL A 55 -2.31 -10.69 5.72
N VAL A 56 -1.80 -11.95 5.76
CA VAL A 56 -1.71 -12.80 4.57
C VAL A 56 -3.09 -13.03 3.93
N ASP A 57 -4.14 -13.14 4.72
CA ASP A 57 -5.50 -13.40 4.23
C ASP A 57 -6.13 -12.22 3.47
N LEU A 58 -5.62 -10.99 3.68
CA LEU A 58 -6.06 -9.82 2.92
C LEU A 58 -5.63 -9.83 1.44
N PHE A 59 -4.66 -10.67 1.07
CA PHE A 59 -4.08 -10.71 -0.27
C PHE A 59 -4.79 -11.69 -1.20
N ALA A 60 -4.83 -11.37 -2.49
CA ALA A 60 -5.21 -12.30 -3.55
C ALA A 60 -4.16 -13.39 -3.74
N ASP A 61 -4.51 -14.48 -4.42
CA ASP A 61 -3.59 -15.61 -4.61
C ASP A 61 -2.44 -15.28 -5.56
N ASP A 62 -2.68 -14.42 -6.55
CA ASP A 62 -1.70 -13.88 -7.50
C ASP A 62 -1.05 -12.57 -7.05
N ALA A 63 -1.20 -12.22 -5.76
CA ALA A 63 -0.71 -10.95 -5.24
C ALA A 63 0.81 -10.80 -5.28
N GLU A 64 1.28 -9.56 -5.26
CA GLU A 64 2.69 -9.25 -5.05
C GLU A 64 2.88 -8.17 -3.97
N VAL A 65 4.01 -8.25 -3.27
CA VAL A 65 4.42 -7.25 -2.27
C VAL A 65 5.79 -6.70 -2.64
N TRP A 66 5.87 -5.39 -2.81
CA TRP A 66 7.11 -4.65 -3.04
C TRP A 66 7.52 -4.00 -1.73
N PHE A 67 8.61 -4.50 -1.16
CA PHE A 67 9.05 -4.05 0.16
C PHE A 67 10.57 -4.02 0.24
N LEU A 68 11.10 -2.88 0.60
CA LEU A 68 12.54 -2.62 0.88
C LEU A 68 13.51 -3.30 -0.12
N GLY A 69 13.30 -3.04 -1.39
CA GLY A 69 14.17 -3.50 -2.47
C GLY A 69 13.85 -4.88 -3.02
N GLY A 70 12.85 -5.58 -2.50
CA GLY A 70 12.42 -6.90 -2.96
C GLY A 70 10.97 -6.95 -3.44
N ILE A 71 10.68 -7.90 -4.33
CA ILE A 71 9.34 -8.21 -4.84
C ILE A 71 9.02 -9.66 -4.49
N TYR A 72 7.98 -9.87 -3.69
CA TYR A 72 7.47 -11.17 -3.26
C TYR A 72 6.21 -11.48 -4.05
N ARG A 73 6.16 -12.62 -4.76
CA ARG A 73 5.09 -12.94 -5.70
C ARG A 73 4.23 -14.12 -5.28
N GLY A 74 2.94 -13.99 -5.58
CA GLY A 74 1.91 -14.97 -5.24
C GLY A 74 1.72 -15.14 -3.74
N LYS A 75 0.73 -15.93 -3.36
CA LYS A 75 0.43 -16.21 -1.95
C LYS A 75 1.66 -16.80 -1.21
N ALA A 76 2.47 -17.60 -1.91
CA ALA A 76 3.70 -18.17 -1.35
C ALA A 76 4.73 -17.09 -1.01
N GLY A 77 4.96 -16.11 -1.91
CA GLY A 77 5.84 -14.97 -1.66
C GLY A 77 5.33 -14.08 -0.53
N VAL A 78 4.02 -13.78 -0.51
CA VAL A 78 3.38 -13.04 0.59
C VAL A 78 3.59 -13.74 1.93
N ARG A 79 3.37 -15.05 2.02
CA ARG A 79 3.65 -15.84 3.24
C ARG A 79 5.12 -15.80 3.63
N ARG A 80 6.02 -15.92 2.65
CA ARG A 80 7.47 -15.85 2.89
C ARG A 80 7.90 -14.54 3.53
N LEU A 81 7.31 -13.41 3.09
CA LEU A 81 7.57 -12.11 3.71
C LEU A 81 6.98 -12.02 5.13
N TYR A 82 5.67 -12.24 5.27
CA TYR A 82 4.98 -11.97 6.53
C TYR A 82 5.17 -13.07 7.58
N ILE A 83 5.18 -14.35 7.19
CA ILE A 83 5.29 -15.46 8.12
C ILE A 83 6.76 -15.88 8.33
N GLU A 84 7.47 -16.18 7.23
CA GLU A 84 8.81 -16.73 7.35
C GLU A 84 9.85 -15.67 7.74
N ARG A 85 9.66 -14.42 7.32
CA ARG A 85 10.56 -13.33 7.67
C ARG A 85 10.05 -12.56 8.89
N PHE A 86 8.95 -11.84 8.81
CA PHE A 86 8.53 -10.90 9.86
C PHE A 86 8.08 -11.59 11.14
N GLN A 87 7.18 -12.56 11.06
CA GLN A 87 6.69 -13.28 12.23
C GLN A 87 7.83 -13.96 12.99
N LYS A 88 8.75 -14.64 12.28
CA LYS A 88 9.92 -15.26 12.92
C LYS A 88 10.88 -14.23 13.51
N GLN A 89 11.12 -13.13 12.79
CA GLN A 89 12.09 -12.11 13.23
C GLN A 89 11.57 -11.27 14.41
N PHE A 90 10.33 -10.78 14.34
CA PHE A 90 9.82 -9.82 15.30
C PHE A 90 9.10 -10.47 16.48
N THR A 91 8.41 -11.58 16.25
CA THR A 91 7.59 -12.22 17.28
C THR A 91 8.01 -13.66 17.57
N GLN A 92 9.15 -14.14 17.04
CA GLN A 92 9.65 -15.50 17.24
C GLN A 92 8.65 -16.60 16.85
N GLY A 93 7.89 -16.35 15.78
CA GLY A 93 6.88 -17.27 15.24
C GLY A 93 5.50 -17.16 15.91
N HIS A 94 5.31 -16.27 16.87
CA HIS A 94 4.01 -16.01 17.46
C HIS A 94 3.16 -15.10 16.59
N ASN A 95 1.90 -15.47 16.35
CA ASN A 95 0.92 -14.61 15.66
C ASN A 95 0.23 -13.73 16.71
N GLY A 96 0.69 -12.50 16.84
CA GLY A 96 0.21 -11.55 17.83
C GLY A 96 1.32 -10.73 18.47
N PRO A 97 0.97 -9.77 19.35
CA PRO A 97 1.92 -8.85 19.94
C PRO A 97 2.92 -9.56 20.84
N ARG A 98 4.16 -9.06 20.85
CA ARG A 98 5.23 -9.55 21.71
C ARG A 98 5.74 -8.43 22.61
N TYR A 99 6.06 -8.76 23.87
CA TYR A 99 6.72 -7.83 24.79
C TYR A 99 8.02 -7.28 24.20
N GLY A 100 8.17 -5.96 24.23
CA GLY A 100 9.35 -5.26 23.74
C GLY A 100 9.37 -5.02 22.23
N TRP A 101 8.34 -5.40 21.47
CA TRP A 101 8.15 -5.03 20.07
C TRP A 101 7.05 -3.99 19.92
N LEU A 102 7.37 -2.89 19.27
CA LEU A 102 6.43 -1.86 18.87
C LEU A 102 6.45 -1.72 17.36
N LEU A 103 5.30 -1.74 16.75
CA LEU A 103 5.04 -1.17 15.43
C LEU A 103 3.74 -0.36 15.52
N ASP A 104 3.76 0.86 15.01
CA ASP A 104 2.61 1.76 14.90
C ASP A 104 2.80 2.57 13.62
N HIS A 105 1.95 2.32 12.61
CA HIS A 105 2.09 2.97 11.31
C HIS A 105 0.73 3.32 10.69
N PRO A 106 0.13 4.43 11.13
CA PRO A 106 -1.14 4.90 10.61
C PRO A 106 -1.16 4.97 9.08
N GLN A 107 -2.28 4.54 8.51
CA GLN A 107 -2.58 4.60 7.09
C GLN A 107 -3.35 5.89 6.79
N LEU A 108 -2.69 6.88 6.19
CA LEU A 108 -3.17 8.26 6.09
C LEU A 108 -3.43 8.69 4.64
N GLN A 109 -4.20 9.78 4.46
CA GLN A 109 -4.34 10.54 3.21
C GLN A 109 -4.65 9.67 1.98
N MET A 110 -5.67 8.83 2.06
CA MET A 110 -6.01 7.93 0.96
C MET A 110 -6.66 8.64 -0.21
N VAL A 111 -6.16 8.33 -1.41
CA VAL A 111 -6.85 8.54 -2.69
C VAL A 111 -7.19 7.17 -3.25
N ILE A 112 -8.46 6.93 -3.56
CA ILE A 112 -8.97 5.62 -3.97
C ILE A 112 -9.75 5.81 -5.27
N ASP A 113 -9.32 5.14 -6.33
CA ASP A 113 -9.97 5.12 -7.63
C ASP A 113 -10.42 3.69 -7.97
N VAL A 114 -11.73 3.52 -8.16
CA VAL A 114 -12.35 2.27 -8.56
C VAL A 114 -12.57 2.31 -10.06
N ALA A 115 -12.17 1.25 -10.78
CA ALA A 115 -12.41 1.13 -12.21
C ALA A 115 -13.92 1.10 -12.52
N GLN A 116 -14.29 1.53 -13.74
CA GLN A 116 -15.69 1.64 -14.15
C GLN A 116 -16.45 0.31 -14.04
N ASP A 117 -15.76 -0.81 -14.34
CA ASP A 117 -16.33 -2.16 -14.21
C ASP A 117 -16.39 -2.67 -12.77
N ARG A 118 -15.86 -1.92 -11.82
CA ARG A 118 -15.80 -2.23 -10.39
C ARG A 118 -15.09 -3.55 -10.07
N ARG A 119 -14.14 -3.97 -10.92
CA ARG A 119 -13.35 -5.20 -10.71
C ARG A 119 -11.96 -4.93 -10.16
N THR A 120 -11.43 -3.75 -10.41
CA THR A 120 -10.10 -3.32 -9.93
C THR A 120 -10.18 -1.93 -9.31
N ALA A 121 -9.22 -1.63 -8.44
CA ALA A 121 -9.07 -0.31 -7.86
C ALA A 121 -7.59 -0.02 -7.57
N GLN A 122 -7.25 1.25 -7.55
CA GLN A 122 -5.93 1.75 -7.18
C GLN A 122 -6.03 2.65 -5.96
N VAL A 123 -5.02 2.56 -5.08
CA VAL A 123 -5.02 3.28 -3.80
C VAL A 123 -3.65 3.84 -3.53
N ARG A 124 -3.60 5.15 -3.31
CA ARG A 124 -2.44 5.79 -2.68
C ARG A 124 -2.76 6.08 -1.23
N ALA A 125 -1.87 5.65 -0.33
CA ALA A 125 -1.97 5.95 1.09
C ALA A 125 -0.61 6.39 1.63
N ARG A 126 -0.59 7.30 2.60
CA ARG A 126 0.63 7.68 3.31
C ARG A 126 0.80 6.85 4.57
N SER A 127 2.04 6.49 4.88
CA SER A 127 2.42 5.88 6.15
C SER A 127 3.42 6.77 6.89
N LEU A 128 3.22 6.86 8.20
CA LEU A 128 4.19 7.41 9.15
C LEU A 128 4.42 6.34 10.22
N MET A 129 5.54 5.66 10.17
CA MET A 129 5.84 4.52 11.02
C MET A 129 6.69 4.92 12.22
N GLN A 130 6.28 4.44 13.39
CA GLN A 130 7.08 4.35 14.61
C GLN A 130 7.33 2.87 14.89
N ALA A 131 8.58 2.52 15.13
CA ALA A 131 8.91 1.15 15.50
C ALA A 131 9.96 1.11 16.61
N GLY A 132 9.96 0.03 17.39
CA GLY A 132 10.88 -0.10 18.51
C GLY A 132 11.10 -1.53 18.98
N LEU A 133 12.33 -1.77 19.43
CA LEU A 133 12.74 -2.98 20.14
C LEU A 133 13.26 -2.60 21.50
N HIS A 134 12.58 -3.04 22.56
CA HIS A 134 12.96 -2.76 23.95
C HIS A 134 14.10 -3.67 24.41
N HIS A 135 14.08 -4.94 24.01
CA HIS A 135 15.14 -5.90 24.28
C HIS A 135 15.77 -6.37 22.98
N THR A 136 17.02 -6.00 22.75
CA THR A 136 17.85 -6.55 21.67
C THR A 136 18.84 -7.54 22.26
N ALA A 137 19.44 -8.41 21.44
CA ALA A 137 20.44 -9.39 21.88
C ALA A 137 21.68 -8.73 22.52
N ASP A 138 21.97 -7.48 22.14
CA ASP A 138 23.06 -6.67 22.69
C ASP A 138 22.65 -5.80 23.91
N GLY A 139 21.42 -5.98 24.40
CA GLY A 139 20.88 -5.23 25.55
C GLY A 139 20.50 -3.78 25.25
N ARG A 140 20.57 -3.34 23.99
CA ARG A 140 20.26 -1.97 23.59
C ARG A 140 18.79 -1.84 23.21
N GLN A 141 18.20 -0.71 23.54
CA GLN A 141 16.90 -0.31 23.00
C GLN A 141 17.09 0.34 21.64
N ARG A 142 16.23 0.01 20.68
CA ARG A 142 16.20 0.65 19.37
C ARG A 142 14.81 1.18 19.09
N ALA A 143 14.73 2.42 18.66
CA ALA A 143 13.52 3.01 18.12
C ALA A 143 13.84 3.78 16.85
N TRP A 144 12.93 3.75 15.89
CA TRP A 144 13.12 4.44 14.62
C TRP A 144 11.80 4.93 14.03
N TRP A 145 11.93 5.86 13.11
CA TRP A 145 10.86 6.46 12.35
C TRP A 145 11.05 6.16 10.87
N GLU A 146 9.97 6.04 10.17
CA GLU A 146 9.98 5.91 8.72
C GLU A 146 8.73 6.55 8.13
N GLY A 147 8.89 7.25 7.02
CA GLY A 147 7.79 7.81 6.26
C GLY A 147 7.85 7.40 4.81
N GLY A 148 6.67 7.09 4.25
CA GLY A 148 6.57 6.67 2.87
C GLY A 148 5.13 6.68 2.38
N ILE A 149 4.92 6.09 1.21
CA ILE A 149 3.59 5.87 0.65
C ILE A 149 3.41 4.42 0.25
N TYR A 150 2.16 4.00 0.30
CA TYR A 150 1.65 2.83 -0.41
C TYR A 150 1.05 3.28 -1.75
N GLU A 151 1.32 2.50 -2.80
CA GLU A 151 0.69 2.59 -4.12
C GLU A 151 0.20 1.19 -4.46
N ASN A 152 -1.05 0.93 -4.13
CA ASN A 152 -1.58 -0.42 -4.08
C ASN A 152 -2.63 -0.67 -5.16
N ASP A 153 -2.68 -1.90 -5.68
CA ASP A 153 -3.77 -2.37 -6.52
C ASP A 153 -4.66 -3.33 -5.73
N TYR A 154 -5.95 -3.21 -5.94
CA TYR A 154 -6.98 -4.08 -5.39
C TYR A 154 -7.72 -4.80 -6.51
N VAL A 155 -8.16 -6.01 -6.22
CA VAL A 155 -9.00 -6.81 -7.12
C VAL A 155 -10.23 -7.30 -6.38
N ARG A 156 -11.36 -7.28 -7.07
CA ARG A 156 -12.60 -7.84 -6.56
C ARG A 156 -12.70 -9.31 -6.98
N GLY A 157 -12.67 -10.21 -5.99
CA GLY A 157 -13.07 -11.61 -6.16
C GLY A 157 -14.58 -11.75 -6.14
N ASP A 158 -15.09 -12.98 -6.09
CA ASP A 158 -16.52 -13.25 -6.10
C ASP A 158 -17.23 -12.66 -4.88
N ASP A 159 -16.59 -12.74 -3.70
CA ASP A 159 -17.22 -12.34 -2.43
C ASP A 159 -16.63 -11.07 -1.80
N ALA A 160 -15.40 -10.67 -2.14
CA ALA A 160 -14.72 -9.58 -1.45
C ALA A 160 -13.59 -8.94 -2.27
N TRP A 161 -13.28 -7.69 -1.94
CA TRP A 161 -12.05 -7.04 -2.37
C TRP A 161 -10.84 -7.64 -1.67
N LYS A 162 -9.70 -7.75 -2.37
CA LYS A 162 -8.41 -8.22 -1.86
C LYS A 162 -7.28 -7.34 -2.38
N ILE A 163 -6.17 -7.29 -1.65
CA ILE A 163 -4.94 -6.64 -2.10
C ILE A 163 -4.31 -7.52 -3.18
N ARG A 164 -4.15 -7.00 -4.40
CA ARG A 164 -3.45 -7.66 -5.51
C ARG A 164 -1.99 -7.23 -5.60
N ALA A 165 -1.71 -5.96 -5.35
CA ALA A 165 -0.35 -5.47 -5.22
C ALA A 165 -0.25 -4.50 -4.05
N LEU A 166 0.71 -4.74 -3.17
CA LEU A 166 1.09 -3.79 -2.13
C LEU A 166 2.50 -3.30 -2.46
N ARG A 167 2.62 -2.01 -2.79
CA ARG A 167 3.90 -1.38 -3.13
C ARG A 167 4.18 -0.29 -2.12
N TYR A 168 5.18 -0.53 -1.28
CA TYR A 168 5.62 0.45 -0.30
C TYR A 168 6.88 1.16 -0.79
N TYR A 169 6.82 2.48 -0.84
CA TYR A 169 7.91 3.37 -1.23
C TYR A 169 8.30 4.23 -0.02
N PRO A 170 9.37 3.86 0.70
CA PRO A 170 9.88 4.69 1.78
C PRO A 170 10.51 5.96 1.20
N PHE A 171 10.33 7.09 1.87
CA PHE A 171 10.96 8.37 1.51
C PHE A 171 12.09 8.75 2.42
N TRP A 172 11.97 8.41 3.69
CA TRP A 172 12.98 8.67 4.70
C TRP A 172 12.89 7.65 5.81
N HIS A 173 14.02 7.45 6.47
CA HIS A 173 14.15 6.61 7.66
C HIS A 173 15.10 7.31 8.63
N GLY A 174 14.90 7.12 9.93
CA GLY A 174 15.77 7.71 10.94
C GLY A 174 15.66 7.00 12.28
N SER A 175 16.79 6.85 12.96
CA SER A 175 16.75 6.46 14.37
C SER A 175 16.02 7.52 15.18
N PHE A 176 15.32 7.11 16.24
CA PHE A 176 14.65 8.06 17.14
C PHE A 176 15.65 9.06 17.75
N ALA A 177 16.86 8.59 18.11
CA ALA A 177 17.85 9.40 18.79
C ALA A 177 18.52 10.45 17.88
N GLU A 178 18.71 10.13 16.59
CA GLU A 178 19.46 10.98 15.66
C GLU A 178 18.57 11.63 14.59
N GLY A 179 17.39 11.05 14.35
CA GLY A 179 16.46 11.45 13.30
C GLY A 179 16.96 11.09 11.88
N TRP A 180 16.13 11.42 10.87
CA TRP A 180 16.45 11.11 9.46
C TRP A 180 17.63 11.90 8.91
N GLN A 181 18.02 13.01 9.55
CA GLN A 181 19.11 13.86 9.13
C GLN A 181 20.47 13.15 9.13
N LYS A 182 20.66 12.20 10.04
CA LYS A 182 21.94 11.47 10.22
C LYS A 182 21.87 10.01 9.81
N THR A 183 20.72 9.58 9.26
CA THR A 183 20.57 8.18 8.83
C THR A 183 21.42 7.92 7.58
N PRO A 184 22.22 6.84 7.57
CA PRO A 184 22.95 6.44 6.37
C PRO A 184 22.02 6.18 5.19
N ILE A 185 22.41 6.61 4.00
CA ILE A 185 21.62 6.52 2.75
C ILE A 185 21.47 5.05 2.29
N ASP A 186 22.31 4.16 2.75
CA ASP A 186 22.36 2.74 2.36
C ASP A 186 21.42 1.82 3.16
N PHE A 187 20.54 2.38 3.99
CA PHE A 187 19.58 1.62 4.80
C PHE A 187 18.66 0.71 3.96
N VAL A 188 18.52 0.94 2.69
CA VAL A 188 17.44 0.41 1.84
C VAL A 188 17.53 -1.08 1.52
N ALA A 189 18.69 -1.69 1.60
CA ALA A 189 18.85 -3.05 1.08
C ALA A 189 18.61 -4.13 2.14
N MET A 190 17.34 -4.37 2.55
CA MET A 190 16.99 -5.60 3.29
C MET A 190 17.13 -6.86 2.42
N ALA A 191 16.78 -6.77 1.13
CA ALA A 191 16.89 -7.87 0.19
C ALA A 191 18.13 -7.71 -0.69
N LYS A 192 19.10 -8.61 -0.53
CA LYS A 192 20.33 -8.66 -1.37
C LYS A 192 20.36 -9.87 -2.28
N ARG A 193 19.58 -10.90 -2.00
CA ARG A 193 19.49 -12.15 -2.73
C ARG A 193 18.04 -12.60 -2.84
N CYS A 194 17.74 -13.31 -3.92
CA CYS A 194 16.42 -13.84 -4.18
C CYS A 194 16.23 -15.26 -3.61
N TYR A 195 15.00 -15.67 -3.51
CA TYR A 195 14.62 -17.06 -3.32
C TYR A 195 15.00 -17.85 -4.61
N PRO A 196 15.48 -19.11 -4.54
CA PRO A 196 15.68 -19.91 -3.32
C PRO A 196 17.05 -19.75 -2.64
N GLU A 197 17.95 -18.93 -3.18
CA GLU A 197 19.29 -18.72 -2.61
C GLU A 197 19.21 -18.13 -1.19
N ASP A 198 18.30 -17.17 -0.97
CA ASP A 198 17.84 -16.77 0.35
C ASP A 198 16.46 -17.39 0.62
N PRO A 199 16.34 -18.39 1.53
CA PRO A 199 15.06 -19.07 1.78
C PRO A 199 13.91 -18.16 2.20
N ILE A 200 14.20 -16.97 2.75
CA ILE A 200 13.21 -15.96 3.11
C ILE A 200 13.28 -14.72 2.21
N GLY A 201 14.07 -14.81 1.13
CA GLY A 201 14.26 -13.74 0.14
C GLY A 201 13.05 -13.49 -0.75
N PRO A 202 13.03 -12.35 -1.47
CA PRO A 202 12.04 -12.04 -2.49
C PRO A 202 12.21 -12.92 -3.73
N ASP A 203 11.21 -12.92 -4.60
CA ASP A 203 11.28 -13.59 -5.90
C ASP A 203 12.07 -12.79 -6.93
N ALA A 204 12.16 -11.46 -6.74
CA ALA A 204 12.99 -10.56 -7.55
C ALA A 204 13.49 -9.38 -6.71
N LEU A 205 14.59 -8.78 -7.12
CA LEU A 205 15.03 -7.49 -6.59
C LEU A 205 14.40 -6.35 -7.41
N MET A 206 14.13 -5.23 -6.76
CA MET A 206 13.73 -4.00 -7.44
C MET A 206 14.94 -3.37 -8.12
N ASP A 207 14.75 -2.94 -9.38
CA ASP A 207 15.78 -2.23 -10.16
C ASP A 207 15.15 -1.01 -10.86
N PRO A 208 15.54 0.21 -10.50
CA PRO A 208 16.40 0.58 -9.37
C PRO A 208 15.70 0.36 -8.01
N PRO A 209 16.47 0.16 -6.93
CA PRO A 209 15.90 0.10 -5.59
C PRO A 209 15.34 1.48 -5.18
N PRO A 210 14.37 1.53 -4.25
CA PRO A 210 13.85 2.78 -3.71
C PRO A 210 14.97 3.65 -3.13
N ARG A 211 14.85 4.95 -3.31
CA ARG A 211 15.80 5.93 -2.76
C ARG A 211 15.15 6.67 -1.60
N LEU A 212 15.92 6.84 -0.55
CA LEU A 212 15.53 7.59 0.64
C LEU A 212 16.12 9.00 0.60
N TRP A 213 15.55 9.88 1.43
CA TRP A 213 16.11 11.19 1.68
C TRP A 213 17.65 11.10 1.93
N PRO A 214 18.47 12.00 1.34
CA PRO A 214 18.11 13.25 0.67
C PRO A 214 17.67 13.11 -0.81
N ALA A 215 17.74 11.93 -1.41
CA ALA A 215 17.37 11.68 -2.79
C ALA A 215 16.03 10.91 -2.87
N THR A 216 14.92 11.60 -3.03
CA THR A 216 13.60 11.00 -3.17
C THR A 216 12.99 11.25 -4.54
N ASP A 217 12.54 10.19 -5.20
CA ASP A 217 11.80 10.31 -6.46
C ASP A 217 10.31 10.50 -6.16
N THR A 218 9.61 11.20 -7.05
CA THR A 218 8.15 11.23 -7.04
C THR A 218 7.64 9.91 -7.60
N VAL A 219 6.89 9.16 -6.81
CA VAL A 219 6.20 7.96 -7.27
C VAL A 219 5.07 8.36 -8.20
N PRO A 220 4.91 7.73 -9.37
CA PRO A 220 3.85 8.05 -10.32
C PRO A 220 2.46 8.07 -9.67
N PHE A 221 1.65 9.06 -10.06
CA PHE A 221 0.26 9.14 -9.63
C PHE A 221 -0.60 8.23 -10.50
N HIS A 222 -1.48 7.43 -9.91
CA HIS A 222 -2.44 6.62 -10.66
C HIS A 222 -3.68 7.43 -11.10
N TYR A 223 -3.81 8.66 -10.63
CA TYR A 223 -4.92 9.57 -10.92
C TYR A 223 -4.44 10.85 -11.62
N PRO A 224 -5.28 11.48 -12.44
CA PRO A 224 -5.02 12.78 -13.03
C PRO A 224 -5.18 13.91 -12.01
N HIS A 225 -4.81 15.10 -12.38
CA HIS A 225 -5.02 16.29 -11.54
C HIS A 225 -6.53 16.51 -11.30
N PRO A 226 -6.99 16.56 -10.03
CA PRO A 226 -8.43 16.48 -9.71
C PRO A 226 -9.26 17.70 -10.14
N VAL A 227 -8.61 18.83 -10.45
CA VAL A 227 -9.31 20.06 -10.92
C VAL A 227 -9.25 20.18 -12.43
N THR A 228 -8.11 19.90 -13.06
CA THR A 228 -7.92 20.10 -14.51
C THR A 228 -8.20 18.86 -15.34
N GLY A 229 -8.23 17.66 -14.72
CA GLY A 229 -8.35 16.38 -15.40
C GLY A 229 -7.12 15.98 -16.23
N GLN A 230 -6.05 16.78 -16.23
CA GLN A 230 -4.87 16.51 -17.02
C GLN A 230 -3.94 15.50 -16.33
N PRO A 231 -3.22 14.65 -17.09
CA PRO A 231 -2.17 13.80 -16.54
C PRO A 231 -1.11 14.63 -15.81
N ILE A 232 -0.59 14.08 -14.71
CA ILE A 232 0.48 14.72 -13.95
C ILE A 232 1.81 14.35 -14.60
N VAL A 233 2.54 15.35 -15.11
CA VAL A 233 3.87 15.16 -15.67
C VAL A 233 4.89 15.18 -14.53
N LEU A 234 5.72 14.13 -14.46
CA LEU A 234 6.75 13.98 -13.45
C LEU A 234 8.11 14.41 -14.00
N ASP A 235 8.83 15.19 -13.22
CA ASP A 235 10.25 15.49 -13.45
C ASP A 235 11.05 15.15 -12.20
N ASN A 236 11.76 14.01 -12.24
CA ASN A 236 12.65 13.55 -11.17
C ASN A 236 14.13 13.89 -11.47
N SER A 237 14.42 14.69 -12.49
CA SER A 237 15.79 14.98 -12.94
C SER A 237 16.65 15.60 -11.83
N ARG A 238 16.04 16.44 -10.97
CA ARG A 238 16.72 17.10 -9.85
C ARG A 238 16.58 16.39 -8.51
N ALA A 239 15.81 15.31 -8.45
CA ALA A 239 15.59 14.58 -7.19
C ALA A 239 16.86 13.85 -6.68
N ARG A 240 17.90 13.77 -7.49
CA ARG A 240 19.12 12.97 -7.27
C ARG A 240 20.40 13.81 -7.17
N GLU A 241 20.32 15.06 -7.55
CA GLU A 241 21.46 15.97 -7.54
C GLU A 241 21.38 16.88 -6.30
N GLY A 242 22.45 16.92 -5.51
CA GLY A 242 22.59 17.95 -4.47
C GLY A 242 22.58 19.35 -5.10
N PHE A 243 22.16 20.37 -4.33
CA PHE A 243 22.34 21.75 -4.75
C PHE A 243 23.84 21.97 -5.05
N LYS A 244 24.16 22.27 -6.29
CA LYS A 244 25.43 22.88 -6.62
C LYS A 244 25.31 24.32 -6.16
N ASP A 245 26.01 24.64 -5.08
CA ASP A 245 26.14 26.03 -4.65
C ASP A 245 26.58 26.86 -5.86
N GLY A 246 25.71 27.84 -6.25
CA GLY A 246 25.97 28.75 -7.35
C GLY A 246 26.93 29.85 -6.94
#